data_c275e153012025371d0d897e031c806f
#
_entry.id   c275e153012025371d0d897e031c806f
#
_cell.length_a   1.000
_cell.length_b   1.000
_cell.length_c   1.000
_cell.angle_alpha   90.00
_cell.angle_beta   90.00
_cell.angle_gamma   90.00
#
_symmetry.space_group_name_H-M   'P 1'
#
loop_
_entity.id
_entity.type
_entity.pdbx_description
1 polymer ?
#
loop_
_entity_poly.entity_id
_entity_poly.type
_entity_poly.pdbx_seq_one_letter_code
_entity_poly.pdbx_strand_id
1 'polypeptide(L)'
;MLISYFDSSLLLSILLNEIRSEEALTIWQNNGVRVSSILLKFEMNISLRRRIKQQKSISGDERLKTRLQKLDKFLSDIFYKDITENLESSISKNYDILSKCKSLDAIHIATALDISEKHGRSEICICSFDKNMLKIAKEFGFETN
;
A
#
# COMPACT_ATOMS: atom_id res chain seq x y z
N MET A 1 -8.52 0.08 18.21
CA MET A 1 -9.07 0.36 16.85
C MET A 1 -8.05 -0.13 15.85
N LEU A 2 -8.41 -1.07 15.00
CA LEU A 2 -7.47 -1.60 14.01
C LEU A 2 -7.27 -0.59 12.87
N ILE A 3 -6.03 -0.24 12.62
CA ILE A 3 -5.60 0.61 11.51
C ILE A 3 -5.01 -0.30 10.44
N SER A 4 -5.51 -0.23 9.22
CA SER A 4 -5.00 -1.00 8.09
C SER A 4 -4.15 -0.11 7.19
N TYR A 5 -2.88 -0.44 7.12
CA TYR A 5 -1.92 0.22 6.24
C TYR A 5 -1.87 -0.50 4.89
N PHE A 6 -2.29 0.17 3.83
CA PHE A 6 -2.38 -0.42 2.50
C PHE A 6 -1.16 -0.11 1.63
N ASP A 7 -0.67 -1.14 0.97
CA ASP A 7 0.31 -1.09 -0.10
C ASP A 7 -0.34 -1.23 -1.48
N SER A 8 0.36 -0.80 -2.52
CA SER A 8 -0.13 -0.80 -3.89
C SER A 8 -0.43 -2.20 -4.44
N SER A 9 0.30 -3.23 -4.04
CA SER A 9 0.14 -4.59 -4.56
C SER A 9 -1.26 -5.16 -4.35
N LEU A 10 -1.84 -4.93 -3.18
CA LEU A 10 -3.19 -5.39 -2.85
C LEU A 10 -4.26 -4.66 -3.66
N LEU A 11 -4.19 -3.33 -3.74
CA LEU A 11 -5.15 -2.52 -4.48
C LEU A 11 -5.07 -2.77 -6.00
N LEU A 12 -3.86 -2.96 -6.55
CA LEU A 12 -3.68 -3.33 -7.95
C LEU A 12 -4.34 -4.66 -8.27
N SER A 13 -4.24 -5.64 -7.38
CA SER A 13 -4.91 -6.94 -7.55
C SER A 13 -6.41 -6.80 -7.71
N ILE A 14 -7.06 -5.91 -6.94
CA ILE A 14 -8.50 -5.63 -7.07
C ILE A 14 -8.79 -4.95 -8.43
N LEU A 15 -8.06 -3.89 -8.76
CA LEU A 15 -8.32 -3.07 -9.95
C LEU A 15 -8.04 -3.80 -11.25
N LEU A 16 -7.08 -4.72 -11.26
CA LEU A 16 -6.71 -5.52 -12.43
C LEU A 16 -7.44 -6.87 -12.49
N ASN A 17 -8.27 -7.16 -11.50
CA ASN A 17 -8.99 -8.42 -11.39
C ASN A 17 -8.06 -9.65 -11.48
N GLU A 18 -6.97 -9.60 -10.72
CA GLU A 18 -6.00 -10.69 -10.63
C GLU A 18 -6.52 -11.88 -9.83
N ILE A 19 -5.80 -13.00 -9.82
CA ILE A 19 -6.21 -14.26 -9.14
C ILE A 19 -6.59 -14.03 -7.68
N ARG A 20 -5.88 -13.12 -6.97
CA ARG A 20 -6.14 -12.82 -5.56
C ARG A 20 -7.07 -11.61 -5.33
N SER A 21 -7.83 -11.18 -6.34
CA SER A 21 -8.68 -9.98 -6.23
C SER A 21 -9.81 -10.14 -5.20
N GLU A 22 -10.40 -11.32 -5.06
CA GLU A 22 -11.45 -11.58 -4.07
C GLU A 22 -10.90 -11.54 -2.64
N GLU A 23 -9.73 -12.13 -2.43
CA GLU A 23 -9.01 -12.06 -1.15
C GLU A 23 -8.67 -10.60 -0.80
N ALA A 24 -8.13 -9.86 -1.77
CA ALA A 24 -7.80 -8.46 -1.60
C ALA A 24 -9.04 -7.61 -1.25
N LEU A 25 -10.17 -7.88 -1.92
CA LEU A 25 -11.42 -7.19 -1.63
C LEU A 25 -11.96 -7.51 -0.23
N THR A 26 -11.82 -8.75 0.21
CA THR A 26 -12.17 -9.17 1.57
C THR A 26 -11.33 -8.43 2.61
N ILE A 27 -10.02 -8.36 2.40
CA ILE A 27 -9.11 -7.59 3.27
C ILE A 27 -9.51 -6.11 3.29
N TRP A 28 -9.81 -5.53 2.13
CA TRP A 28 -10.25 -4.15 2.02
C TRP A 28 -11.53 -3.87 2.79
N GLN A 29 -12.51 -4.76 2.72
CA GLN A 29 -13.84 -4.59 3.35
C GLN A 29 -13.82 -4.79 4.86
N ASN A 30 -12.91 -5.60 5.38
CA ASN A 30 -12.91 -6.02 6.80
C ASN A 30 -12.29 -4.99 7.75
N ASN A 31 -11.98 -3.78 7.30
CA ASN A 31 -11.15 -2.89 8.10
C ASN A 31 -11.79 -1.54 8.40
N GLY A 32 -11.49 -1.03 9.59
CA GLY A 32 -11.95 0.26 10.07
C GLY A 32 -11.24 1.43 9.40
N VAL A 33 -10.13 1.90 9.95
CA VAL A 33 -9.38 3.05 9.43
C VAL A 33 -8.33 2.59 8.43
N ARG A 34 -8.41 3.09 7.20
CA ARG A 34 -7.44 2.80 6.13
C ARG A 34 -6.44 3.93 6.02
N VAL A 35 -5.17 3.58 6.08
CA VAL A 35 -4.07 4.55 5.98
C VAL A 35 -3.03 4.11 4.97
N SER A 36 -2.26 5.05 4.46
CA SER A 36 -1.07 4.77 3.65
C SER A 36 -0.14 5.99 3.59
N SER A 37 1.02 5.82 2.96
CA SER A 37 1.85 6.93 2.52
C SER A 37 1.20 7.67 1.36
N ILE A 38 1.44 8.98 1.27
CA ILE A 38 1.04 9.78 0.09
C ILE A 38 1.60 9.20 -1.23
N LEU A 39 2.69 8.46 -1.17
CA LEU A 39 3.28 7.77 -2.32
C LEU A 39 2.32 6.78 -2.98
N LEU A 40 1.42 6.17 -2.21
CA LEU A 40 0.45 5.21 -2.76
C LEU A 40 -0.35 5.81 -3.92
N LYS A 41 -0.74 7.09 -3.85
CA LYS A 41 -1.47 7.77 -4.94
C LYS A 41 -0.68 7.74 -6.25
N PHE A 42 0.62 8.03 -6.17
CA PHE A 42 1.48 8.06 -7.35
C PHE A 42 1.76 6.65 -7.87
N GLU A 43 2.09 5.74 -6.99
CA GLU A 43 2.32 4.34 -7.35
C GLU A 43 1.11 3.73 -8.07
N MET A 44 -0.08 3.90 -7.51
CA MET A 44 -1.30 3.36 -8.08
C MET A 44 -1.60 3.96 -9.46
N ASN A 45 -1.49 5.27 -9.60
CA ASN A 45 -1.73 5.95 -10.87
C ASN A 45 -0.72 5.56 -11.96
N ILE A 46 0.56 5.45 -11.60
CA ILE A 46 1.63 5.06 -12.54
C ILE A 46 1.51 3.58 -12.90
N SER A 47 1.38 2.72 -11.91
CA SER A 47 1.34 1.27 -12.11
C SER A 47 0.11 0.81 -12.88
N LEU A 48 -1.06 1.39 -12.58
CA LEU A 48 -2.30 1.05 -13.30
C LEU A 48 -2.19 1.40 -14.78
N ARG A 49 -1.71 2.60 -15.11
CA ARG A 49 -1.50 3.03 -16.50
C ARG A 49 -0.50 2.15 -17.24
N ARG A 50 0.61 1.82 -16.57
CA ARG A 50 1.65 0.94 -17.15
C ARG A 50 1.07 -0.44 -17.47
N ARG A 51 0.37 -1.05 -16.52
CA ARG A 51 -0.20 -2.40 -16.65
C ARG A 51 -1.26 -2.46 -17.76
N ILE A 52 -2.12 -1.46 -17.87
CA ILE A 52 -3.15 -1.40 -18.92
C ILE A 52 -2.52 -1.20 -20.30
N LYS A 53 -1.51 -0.36 -20.43
CA LYS A 53 -0.79 -0.18 -21.69
C LYS A 53 -0.06 -1.44 -22.17
N GLN A 54 0.38 -2.28 -21.25
CA GLN A 54 1.00 -3.57 -21.56
C GLN A 54 -0.02 -4.62 -22.06
N GLN A 55 -1.27 -4.48 -21.67
CA GLN A 55 -2.37 -5.30 -22.19
C GLN A 55 -2.83 -4.74 -23.54
N LYS A 56 -2.21 -5.18 -24.61
CA LYS A 56 -2.50 -4.77 -26.01
C LYS A 56 -3.94 -5.14 -26.41
N SER A 57 -4.92 -4.33 -26.06
CA SER A 57 -6.31 -4.49 -26.52
C SER A 57 -6.84 -3.20 -27.13
N ILE A 58 -7.73 -3.34 -28.12
CA ILE A 58 -8.37 -2.25 -28.88
C ILE A 58 -9.22 -1.35 -27.98
N SER A 59 -9.64 -1.82 -26.80
CA SER A 59 -10.47 -1.09 -25.82
C SER A 59 -9.67 -0.49 -24.66
N GLY A 60 -8.35 -0.27 -24.83
CA GLY A 60 -7.47 0.17 -23.75
C GLY A 60 -7.88 1.47 -23.05
N ASP A 61 -8.36 2.46 -23.80
CA ASP A 61 -8.69 3.78 -23.25
C ASP A 61 -9.96 3.75 -22.38
N GLU A 62 -11.01 3.04 -22.80
CA GLU A 62 -12.23 2.89 -21.99
C GLU A 62 -11.98 2.06 -20.72
N ARG A 63 -11.21 0.99 -20.84
CA ARG A 63 -10.82 0.17 -19.68
C ARG A 63 -10.00 0.97 -18.69
N LEU A 64 -9.07 1.78 -19.18
CA LEU A 64 -8.28 2.68 -18.35
C LEU A 64 -9.17 3.68 -17.62
N LYS A 65 -10.09 4.35 -18.34
CA LYS A 65 -11.02 5.32 -17.76
C LYS A 65 -11.86 4.72 -16.64
N THR A 66 -12.45 3.56 -16.87
CA THR A 66 -13.28 2.85 -15.87
C THR A 66 -12.46 2.48 -14.64
N ARG A 67 -11.25 1.98 -14.82
CA ARG A 67 -10.38 1.59 -13.73
C ARG A 67 -9.82 2.78 -12.95
N LEU A 68 -9.54 3.90 -13.62
CA LEU A 68 -9.15 5.14 -12.94
C LEU A 68 -10.30 5.70 -12.10
N GLN A 69 -11.54 5.64 -12.56
CA GLN A 69 -12.71 6.04 -11.77
C GLN A 69 -12.86 5.15 -10.52
N LYS A 70 -12.63 3.85 -10.66
CA LYS A 70 -12.63 2.92 -9.52
C LYS A 70 -11.47 3.19 -8.58
N LEU A 71 -10.28 3.47 -9.10
CA LEU A 71 -9.11 3.85 -8.31
C LEU A 71 -9.40 5.09 -7.47
N ASP A 72 -9.97 6.13 -8.05
CA ASP A 72 -10.29 7.37 -7.33
C ASP A 72 -11.19 7.12 -6.12
N LYS A 73 -12.14 6.20 -6.23
CA LYS A 73 -13.00 5.79 -5.10
C LYS A 73 -12.20 5.12 -3.99
N PHE A 74 -11.31 4.18 -4.34
CA PHE A 74 -10.45 3.54 -3.34
C PHE A 74 -9.52 4.55 -2.66
N LEU A 75 -8.91 5.44 -3.44
CA LEU A 75 -7.98 6.44 -2.92
C LEU A 75 -8.68 7.47 -2.01
N SER A 76 -9.94 7.78 -2.26
CA SER A 76 -10.73 8.70 -1.41
C SER A 76 -11.05 8.14 -0.02
N ASP A 77 -11.01 6.83 0.14
CA ASP A 77 -11.30 6.13 1.41
C ASP A 77 -10.06 5.91 2.28
N ILE A 78 -8.91 6.45 1.88
CA ILE A 78 -7.63 6.28 2.58
C ILE A 78 -7.19 7.60 3.19
N PHE A 79 -6.76 7.58 4.44
CA PHE A 79 -6.04 8.69 5.08
C PHE A 79 -4.55 8.58 4.75
N TYR A 80 -3.97 9.66 4.28
CA TYR A 80 -2.57 9.69 3.84
C TYR A 80 -1.67 10.36 4.85
N LYS A 81 -0.52 9.74 5.08
CA LYS A 81 0.59 10.35 5.79
C LYS A 81 1.57 10.96 4.78
N ASP A 82 1.87 12.23 4.96
CA ASP A 82 2.86 12.93 4.17
C ASP A 82 4.28 12.47 4.50
N ILE A 83 5.18 12.63 3.53
CA ILE A 83 6.61 12.46 3.76
C ILE A 83 7.14 13.70 4.46
N THR A 84 7.62 13.52 5.68
CA THR A 84 8.12 14.58 6.54
C THR A 84 9.58 14.33 6.94
N GLU A 85 10.24 15.31 7.55
CA GLU A 85 11.58 15.15 8.11
C GLU A 85 11.66 14.04 9.17
N ASN A 86 10.57 13.79 9.90
CA ASN A 86 10.51 12.68 10.86
C ASN A 86 10.68 11.32 10.18
N LEU A 87 10.20 11.19 8.94
CA LEU A 87 10.37 9.96 8.15
C LEU A 87 11.85 9.70 7.85
N GLU A 88 12.63 10.72 7.52
CA GLU A 88 14.08 10.59 7.30
C GLU A 88 14.77 10.02 8.54
N SER A 89 14.45 10.53 9.71
CA SER A 89 14.99 10.01 10.98
C SER A 89 14.59 8.56 11.22
N SER A 90 13.34 8.19 10.95
CA SER A 90 12.84 6.81 11.09
C SER A 90 13.55 5.85 10.14
N ILE A 91 13.78 6.26 8.89
CA ILE A 91 14.50 5.46 7.89
C ILE A 91 15.96 5.28 8.32
N SER A 92 16.66 6.37 8.66
CA SER A 92 18.09 6.31 8.97
C SER A 92 18.42 5.48 10.20
N LYS A 93 17.55 5.46 11.19
CA LYS A 93 17.68 4.59 12.37
C LYS A 93 17.51 3.10 12.05
N ASN A 94 16.90 2.75 10.93
CA ASN A 94 16.49 1.40 10.58
C ASN A 94 17.08 0.91 9.24
N TYR A 95 18.14 1.53 8.74
CA TYR A 95 18.75 1.19 7.46
C TYR A 95 19.10 -0.31 7.32
N ASP A 96 19.60 -0.92 8.37
CA ASP A 96 20.03 -2.33 8.32
C ASP A 96 18.85 -3.28 8.02
N ILE A 97 17.71 -3.05 8.65
CA ILE A 97 16.51 -3.87 8.39
C ILE A 97 15.84 -3.44 7.08
N LEU A 98 15.69 -2.15 6.84
CA LEU A 98 15.03 -1.62 5.64
C LEU A 98 15.82 -1.89 4.36
N SER A 99 17.13 -2.09 4.43
CA SER A 99 17.96 -2.47 3.28
C SER A 99 17.60 -3.84 2.69
N LYS A 100 16.84 -4.65 3.42
CA LYS A 100 16.35 -5.97 2.96
C LYS A 100 15.18 -5.88 1.98
N CYS A 101 14.61 -4.71 1.78
CA CYS A 101 13.51 -4.47 0.84
C CYS A 101 13.83 -3.36 -0.16
N LYS A 102 12.97 -3.20 -1.17
CA LYS A 102 13.10 -2.11 -2.15
C LYS A 102 12.84 -0.76 -1.49
N SER A 103 13.37 0.31 -2.08
CA SER A 103 13.30 1.66 -1.50
C SER A 103 11.87 2.13 -1.24
N LEU A 104 10.92 1.87 -2.16
CA LEU A 104 9.51 2.25 -1.95
C LEU A 104 8.87 1.47 -0.81
N ASP A 105 9.15 0.16 -0.72
CA ASP A 105 8.65 -0.68 0.38
C ASP A 105 9.23 -0.22 1.71
N ALA A 106 10.51 0.17 1.73
CA ALA A 106 11.16 0.74 2.91
C ALA A 106 10.49 2.04 3.37
N ILE A 107 10.11 2.91 2.44
CA ILE A 107 9.38 4.16 2.75
C ILE A 107 7.98 3.83 3.30
N HIS A 108 7.28 2.86 2.74
CA HIS A 108 5.99 2.42 3.28
C HIS A 108 6.10 1.88 4.71
N ILE A 109 7.07 1.02 4.98
CA ILE A 109 7.30 0.47 6.33
C ILE A 109 7.67 1.60 7.30
N ALA A 110 8.56 2.51 6.91
CA ALA A 110 8.93 3.65 7.74
C ALA A 110 7.74 4.59 8.02
N THR A 111 6.85 4.77 7.04
CA THR A 111 5.61 5.52 7.24
C THR A 111 4.68 4.84 8.25
N ALA A 112 4.56 3.52 8.19
CA ALA A 112 3.80 2.75 9.17
C ALA A 112 4.41 2.86 10.57
N LEU A 113 5.75 2.85 10.68
CA LEU A 113 6.46 3.08 11.95
C LEU A 113 6.14 4.46 12.53
N ASP A 114 6.18 5.51 11.73
CA ASP A 114 5.84 6.88 12.15
C ASP A 114 4.37 6.97 12.65
N ILE A 115 3.43 6.33 11.96
CA ILE A 115 2.04 6.24 12.42
C ILE A 115 1.96 5.47 13.75
N SER A 116 2.74 4.40 13.91
CA SER A 116 2.71 3.54 15.09
C SER A 116 3.20 4.24 16.37
N GLU A 117 3.95 5.31 16.27
CA GLU A 117 4.39 6.10 17.43
C GLU A 117 3.21 6.64 18.26
N LYS A 118 2.07 6.91 17.59
CA LYS A 118 0.86 7.41 18.26
C LYS A 118 -0.12 6.31 18.65
N HIS A 119 -0.13 5.18 17.96
CA HIS A 119 -1.18 4.17 18.10
C HIS A 119 -0.67 2.83 18.63
N GLY A 120 0.64 2.59 18.60
CA GLY A 120 1.23 1.28 18.88
C GLY A 120 1.26 0.37 17.66
N ARG A 121 2.26 -0.50 17.59
CA ARG A 121 2.49 -1.38 16.42
C ARG A 121 1.43 -2.48 16.30
N SER A 122 0.94 -2.98 17.43
CA SER A 122 -0.13 -3.99 17.48
C SER A 122 -1.48 -3.50 16.96
N GLU A 123 -1.68 -2.19 16.87
CA GLU A 123 -2.89 -1.59 16.32
C GLU A 123 -2.85 -1.43 14.81
N ILE A 124 -1.69 -1.68 14.17
CA ILE A 124 -1.48 -1.50 12.73
C ILE A 124 -1.28 -2.86 12.06
N CYS A 125 -2.13 -3.14 11.09
CA CYS A 125 -2.01 -4.28 10.19
C CYS A 125 -1.49 -3.81 8.83
N ILE A 126 -0.36 -4.36 8.38
CA ILE A 126 0.18 -4.11 7.03
C ILE A 126 -0.54 -5.01 6.04
N CYS A 127 -1.26 -4.40 5.11
CA CYS A 127 -2.06 -5.06 4.09
C CYS A 127 -1.33 -5.01 2.73
N SER A 128 -0.69 -6.10 2.36
CA SER A 128 0.12 -6.22 1.14
C SER A 128 0.10 -7.66 0.60
N PHE A 129 0.41 -7.82 -0.66
CA PHE A 129 0.71 -9.12 -1.27
C PHE A 129 2.21 -9.32 -1.55
N ASP A 130 3.02 -8.33 -1.25
CA ASP A 130 4.48 -8.47 -1.31
C ASP A 130 5.00 -9.25 -0.09
N LYS A 131 5.44 -10.48 -0.34
CA LYS A 131 5.92 -11.38 0.71
C LYS A 131 7.13 -10.84 1.45
N ASN A 132 8.02 -10.14 0.75
CA ASN A 132 9.22 -9.57 1.35
C ASN A 132 8.85 -8.39 2.25
N MET A 133 7.98 -7.51 1.80
CA MET A 133 7.45 -6.40 2.60
C MET A 133 6.77 -6.92 3.87
N LEU A 134 5.90 -7.94 3.76
CA LEU A 134 5.23 -8.54 4.92
C LEU A 134 6.22 -9.16 5.92
N LYS A 135 7.27 -9.81 5.41
CA LYS A 135 8.34 -10.36 6.26
C LYS A 135 9.03 -9.27 7.06
N ILE A 136 9.43 -8.17 6.41
CA ILE A 136 10.08 -7.04 7.06
C ILE A 136 9.14 -6.36 8.06
N ALA A 137 7.87 -6.18 7.71
CA ALA A 137 6.86 -5.64 8.62
C ALA A 137 6.75 -6.45 9.92
N LYS A 138 6.78 -7.78 9.82
CA LYS A 138 6.79 -8.68 11.00
C LYS A 138 8.05 -8.52 11.85
N GLU A 139 9.22 -8.30 11.24
CA GLU A 139 10.45 -8.01 11.98
C GLU A 139 10.33 -6.75 12.84
N PHE A 140 9.53 -5.77 12.40
CA PHE A 140 9.21 -4.57 13.16
C PHE A 140 8.08 -4.74 14.18
N GLY A 141 7.42 -5.90 14.21
CA GLY A 141 6.35 -6.21 15.15
C GLY A 141 4.97 -5.74 14.71
N PHE A 142 4.76 -5.52 13.40
CA PHE A 142 3.44 -5.25 12.85
C PHE A 142 2.64 -6.54 12.65
N GLU A 143 1.31 -6.42 12.79
CA GLU A 143 0.38 -7.40 12.26
C GLU A 143 0.38 -7.36 10.72
N THR A 144 0.06 -8.48 10.08
CA THR A 144 -0.03 -8.58 8.62
C THR A 144 -1.28 -9.34 8.21
N ASN A 145 -1.79 -9.09 6.99
CA ASN A 145 -2.87 -9.87 6.39
C ASN A 145 -2.45 -11.31 6.11
#